data_4979b63e8bc13dddfa800d3af061bd2d
#
_entry.id   4979b63e8bc13dddfa800d3af061bd2d
#
_cell.length_a   1.000
_cell.length_b   1.000
_cell.length_c   1.000
_cell.angle_alpha   90.00
_cell.angle_beta   90.00
_cell.angle_gamma   90.00
#
_symmetry.space_group_name_H-M   'P 1'
#
loop_
_entity.id
_entity.type
_entity.pdbx_description
1 polymer ?
#
loop_
_entity_poly.entity_id
_entity_poly.type
_entity_poly.pdbx_seq_one_letter_code
_entity_poly.pdbx_strand_id
1 'polypeptide(L)'
;MSSEPFRLDYPSCMDLLRERLSEPAPGRIQLLTGPRQVGKTTLLLDLADEFGDRALYAAADGPGAALPGFWERLWAQANEVAVSQGQMIVLLDEVQHLADWAGRLKAEWDRFRRKKLRVHVVATGSSALKLASGSTESLAGRFERLTLAHWSASALVRSFGLAPEEAALHVVQMGAYPGSVGLRDDPPRWAAYIRDAIVEPAIGRDIMALARVRRPALLRQVFAIAAASPAQIISLQKLQGQLQDRGALETIAHYLRLLEEAYLVAPLPKHAVRPTRRRAAPPKLIPLSNALCTVVDPQGVPDPKREPERFGHWVENACLAFAWNAGQRVAYWREEPLEVDVVTEGSWGAWAIEIKTRSFSAADLRGLLEFTRRVPKYRPLLVCDPAELPAATRLGVAAKSWQDFLLEGPAE
;
A
#
# COMPACT_ATOMS: atom_id res chain seq x y z
N MET A 1 -19.75 -4.83 -8.34
CA MET A 1 -18.98 -3.72 -7.73
C MET A 1 -17.85 -4.38 -6.96
N SER A 2 -16.60 -4.34 -7.43
CA SER A 2 -15.47 -4.79 -6.64
C SER A 2 -15.31 -3.78 -5.51
N SER A 3 -15.51 -4.22 -4.28
CA SER A 3 -15.17 -3.43 -3.10
C SER A 3 -13.66 -3.13 -3.20
N GLU A 4 -13.30 -1.86 -3.36
CA GLU A 4 -11.91 -1.46 -3.30
C GLU A 4 -11.35 -1.84 -1.94
N PRO A 5 -10.10 -2.35 -1.87
CA PRO A 5 -9.50 -2.73 -0.61
C PRO A 5 -9.39 -1.50 0.29
N PHE A 6 -9.85 -1.63 1.51
CA PHE A 6 -9.75 -0.59 2.53
C PHE A 6 -8.27 -0.49 2.94
N ARG A 7 -7.54 0.48 2.37
CA ARG A 7 -6.12 0.69 2.62
C ARG A 7 -5.95 1.82 3.63
N LEU A 8 -5.20 1.54 4.68
CA LEU A 8 -4.98 2.46 5.80
C LEU A 8 -3.51 2.43 6.20
N ASP A 9 -2.99 3.53 6.70
CA ASP A 9 -1.72 3.53 7.42
C ASP A 9 -1.89 2.97 8.84
N TYR A 10 -0.78 2.83 9.57
CA TYR A 10 -0.77 2.18 10.88
C TYR A 10 -1.71 2.83 11.89
N PRO A 11 -1.64 4.17 12.16
CA PRO A 11 -2.54 4.79 13.13
C PRO A 11 -4.01 4.66 12.76
N SER A 12 -4.36 4.88 11.50
CA SER A 12 -5.75 4.78 11.03
C SER A 12 -6.28 3.34 11.08
N CYS A 13 -5.41 2.35 10.81
CA CYS A 13 -5.76 0.94 10.91
C CYS A 13 -6.01 0.53 12.36
N MET A 14 -5.17 1.01 13.29
CA MET A 14 -5.33 0.78 14.72
C MET A 14 -6.66 1.37 15.23
N ASP A 15 -6.96 2.61 14.88
CA ASP A 15 -8.19 3.29 15.29
C ASP A 15 -9.44 2.55 14.78
N LEU A 16 -9.43 2.13 13.51
CA LEU A 16 -10.54 1.36 12.94
C LEU A 16 -10.69 -0.02 13.59
N LEU A 17 -9.59 -0.72 13.88
CA LEU A 17 -9.68 -2.01 14.56
C LEU A 17 -10.24 -1.87 15.97
N ARG A 18 -9.87 -0.84 16.72
CA ARG A 18 -10.45 -0.52 18.03
C ARG A 18 -11.97 -0.33 17.94
N GLU A 19 -12.42 0.44 16.95
CA GLU A 19 -13.85 0.65 16.69
C GLU A 19 -14.55 -0.69 16.45
N ARG A 20 -14.05 -1.52 15.52
CA ARG A 20 -14.66 -2.81 15.17
C ARG A 20 -14.62 -3.86 16.30
N LEU A 21 -13.58 -3.84 17.12
CA LEU A 21 -13.47 -4.73 18.27
C LEU A 21 -14.39 -4.30 19.44
N SER A 22 -14.91 -3.06 19.40
CA SER A 22 -15.94 -2.59 20.33
C SER A 22 -17.38 -2.96 19.92
N GLU A 23 -17.59 -3.41 18.69
CA GLU A 23 -18.89 -3.86 18.19
C GLU A 23 -19.38 -5.13 18.93
N PRO A 24 -20.70 -5.48 18.85
CA PRO A 24 -21.20 -6.72 19.42
C PRO A 24 -20.53 -7.96 18.82
N ALA A 25 -19.93 -8.80 19.65
CA ALA A 25 -19.30 -10.06 19.23
C ALA A 25 -20.32 -11.22 19.08
N PRO A 26 -20.06 -12.22 18.21
CA PRO A 26 -18.95 -12.23 17.26
C PRO A 26 -19.23 -11.30 16.10
N GLY A 27 -18.39 -10.27 15.94
CA GLY A 27 -18.39 -9.42 14.78
C GLY A 27 -17.87 -10.16 13.53
N ARG A 28 -17.61 -9.43 12.45
CA ARG A 28 -16.91 -10.01 11.30
C ARG A 28 -15.43 -10.24 11.64
N ILE A 29 -14.89 -11.34 11.12
CA ILE A 29 -13.44 -11.61 11.20
C ILE A 29 -12.70 -10.52 10.46
N GLN A 30 -11.74 -9.85 11.09
CA GLN A 30 -10.91 -8.83 10.46
C GLN A 30 -9.69 -9.51 9.84
N LEU A 31 -9.61 -9.50 8.50
CA LEU A 31 -8.45 -10.02 7.77
C LEU A 31 -7.52 -8.87 7.42
N LEU A 32 -6.41 -8.74 8.13
CA LEU A 32 -5.41 -7.71 7.94
C LEU A 32 -4.34 -8.19 6.96
N THR A 33 -4.29 -7.57 5.78
CA THR A 33 -3.29 -7.82 4.74
C THR A 33 -2.36 -6.62 4.59
N GLY A 34 -1.33 -6.72 3.77
CA GLY A 34 -0.46 -5.58 3.45
C GLY A 34 0.98 -6.00 3.16
N PRO A 35 1.84 -5.05 2.72
CA PRO A 35 3.23 -5.32 2.41
C PRO A 35 4.01 -5.88 3.61
N ARG A 36 5.18 -6.45 3.32
CA ARG A 36 6.13 -6.83 4.38
C ARG A 36 6.58 -5.60 5.16
N GLN A 37 6.91 -5.81 6.45
CA GLN A 37 7.59 -4.82 7.30
C GLN A 37 6.85 -3.49 7.48
N VAL A 38 5.51 -3.48 7.31
CA VAL A 38 4.68 -2.29 7.61
C VAL A 38 4.10 -2.29 9.02
N GLY A 39 4.43 -3.32 9.85
CA GLY A 39 4.02 -3.38 11.25
C GLY A 39 2.77 -4.20 11.54
N LYS A 40 2.37 -5.18 10.70
CA LYS A 40 1.19 -6.03 10.97
C LYS A 40 1.29 -6.79 12.30
N THR A 41 2.41 -7.46 12.55
CA THR A 41 2.69 -8.14 13.82
C THR A 41 2.71 -7.17 14.99
N THR A 42 3.37 -6.02 14.84
CA THR A 42 3.42 -4.97 15.87
C THR A 42 2.02 -4.49 16.22
N LEU A 43 1.17 -4.26 15.22
CA LEU A 43 -0.22 -3.85 15.42
C LEU A 43 -1.03 -4.88 16.23
N LEU A 44 -0.84 -6.19 15.98
CA LEU A 44 -1.48 -7.23 16.79
C LEU A 44 -0.93 -7.25 18.22
N LEU A 45 0.38 -7.04 18.41
CA LEU A 45 1.00 -6.99 19.74
C LEU A 45 0.53 -5.77 20.52
N ASP A 46 0.46 -4.59 19.89
CA ASP A 46 -0.07 -3.39 20.52
C ASP A 46 -1.55 -3.55 20.93
N LEU A 47 -2.36 -4.23 20.10
CA LEU A 47 -3.74 -4.60 20.48
C LEU A 47 -3.76 -5.61 21.63
N ALA A 48 -2.85 -6.60 21.64
CA ALA A 48 -2.76 -7.56 22.74
C ALA A 48 -2.44 -6.87 24.06
N ASP A 49 -1.49 -5.95 24.05
CA ASP A 49 -1.09 -5.18 25.23
C ASP A 49 -2.24 -4.26 25.72
N GLU A 50 -2.98 -3.63 24.79
CA GLU A 50 -4.09 -2.75 25.11
C GLU A 50 -5.27 -3.50 25.76
N PHE A 51 -5.60 -4.68 25.24
CA PHE A 51 -6.73 -5.47 25.74
C PHE A 51 -6.37 -6.43 26.88
N GLY A 52 -5.08 -6.65 27.15
CA GLY A 52 -4.56 -7.45 28.26
C GLY A 52 -5.13 -8.88 28.26
N ASP A 53 -5.62 -9.34 29.41
CA ASP A 53 -6.15 -10.71 29.58
C ASP A 53 -7.34 -11.05 28.66
N ARG A 54 -7.95 -10.07 28.02
CA ARG A 54 -9.03 -10.27 27.03
C ARG A 54 -8.52 -10.46 25.61
N ALA A 55 -7.20 -10.45 25.38
CA ALA A 55 -6.60 -10.70 24.09
C ALA A 55 -5.69 -11.93 24.13
N LEU A 56 -5.79 -12.77 23.11
CA LEU A 56 -4.93 -13.94 22.94
C LEU A 56 -4.20 -13.82 21.60
N TYR A 57 -2.90 -13.52 21.64
CA TYR A 57 -2.03 -13.50 20.47
C TYR A 57 -1.47 -14.91 20.18
N ALA A 58 -1.48 -15.30 18.91
CA ALA A 58 -0.91 -16.56 18.46
C ALA A 58 -0.28 -16.40 17.05
N ALA A 59 1.02 -16.70 16.95
CA ALA A 59 1.76 -16.70 15.69
C ALA A 59 1.70 -18.08 15.03
N ALA A 60 1.18 -18.13 13.80
CA ALA A 60 1.03 -19.38 13.04
C ALA A 60 2.31 -19.89 12.39
N ASP A 61 3.34 -19.05 12.33
CA ASP A 61 4.70 -19.39 11.85
C ASP A 61 5.67 -19.70 13.01
N GLY A 62 5.21 -19.57 14.26
CA GLY A 62 6.01 -19.82 15.46
C GLY A 62 6.16 -21.32 15.79
N PRO A 63 7.15 -21.69 16.62
CA PRO A 63 7.37 -23.09 17.02
C PRO A 63 6.16 -23.76 17.66
N GLY A 64 5.35 -23.00 18.40
CA GLY A 64 4.12 -23.48 19.03
C GLY A 64 3.07 -23.96 18.03
N ALA A 65 3.01 -23.36 16.86
CA ALA A 65 2.06 -23.72 15.81
C ALA A 65 2.38 -25.07 15.13
N ALA A 66 3.64 -25.52 15.19
CA ALA A 66 4.05 -26.82 14.69
C ALA A 66 3.66 -27.98 15.63
N LEU A 67 3.27 -27.69 16.87
CA LEU A 67 2.88 -28.72 17.84
C LEU A 67 1.48 -29.28 17.55
N PRO A 68 1.28 -30.61 17.63
CA PRO A 68 -0.06 -31.21 17.48
C PRO A 68 -1.07 -30.56 18.41
N GLY A 69 -2.29 -30.33 17.94
CA GLY A 69 -3.37 -29.75 18.74
C GLY A 69 -3.25 -28.23 19.00
N PHE A 70 -2.37 -27.53 18.28
CA PHE A 70 -2.25 -26.06 18.40
C PHE A 70 -3.59 -25.34 18.26
N TRP A 71 -4.33 -25.66 17.20
CA TRP A 71 -5.62 -25.04 16.91
C TRP A 71 -6.66 -25.31 18.01
N GLU A 72 -6.76 -26.55 18.45
CA GLU A 72 -7.69 -26.99 19.48
C GLU A 72 -7.41 -26.32 20.82
N ARG A 73 -6.13 -26.23 21.22
CA ARG A 73 -5.73 -25.54 22.47
C ARG A 73 -6.03 -24.05 22.43
N LEU A 74 -5.70 -23.39 21.31
CA LEU A 74 -5.96 -21.97 21.10
C LEU A 74 -7.43 -21.64 21.33
N TRP A 75 -8.33 -22.40 20.69
CA TRP A 75 -9.77 -22.14 20.80
C TRP A 75 -10.38 -22.62 22.11
N ALA A 76 -9.80 -23.62 22.76
CA ALA A 76 -10.20 -24.01 24.12
C ALA A 76 -9.93 -22.87 25.11
N GLN A 77 -8.72 -22.30 25.08
CA GLN A 77 -8.35 -21.15 25.92
C GLN A 77 -9.21 -19.92 25.59
N ALA A 78 -9.40 -19.59 24.31
CA ALA A 78 -10.24 -18.46 23.92
C ALA A 78 -11.68 -18.59 24.43
N ASN A 79 -12.27 -19.81 24.41
CA ASN A 79 -13.61 -20.07 24.93
C ASN A 79 -13.69 -19.92 26.44
N GLU A 80 -12.69 -20.43 27.16
CA GLU A 80 -12.63 -20.34 28.64
C GLU A 80 -12.62 -18.89 29.09
N VAL A 81 -11.75 -18.05 28.45
CA VAL A 81 -11.67 -16.62 28.75
C VAL A 81 -12.96 -15.89 28.33
N ALA A 82 -13.55 -16.21 27.17
CA ALA A 82 -14.80 -15.60 26.74
C ALA A 82 -15.96 -15.88 27.71
N VAL A 83 -15.99 -17.06 28.36
CA VAL A 83 -16.98 -17.42 29.36
C VAL A 83 -16.71 -16.71 30.68
N SER A 84 -15.46 -16.70 31.16
CA SER A 84 -15.09 -16.13 32.45
C SER A 84 -15.08 -14.60 32.46
N GLN A 85 -14.59 -13.97 31.40
CA GLN A 85 -14.44 -12.49 31.31
C GLN A 85 -15.51 -11.81 30.43
N GLY A 86 -16.43 -12.59 29.84
CA GLY A 86 -17.54 -12.09 29.05
C GLY A 86 -17.17 -11.68 27.58
N GLN A 87 -15.90 -11.56 27.24
CA GLN A 87 -15.41 -11.24 25.88
C GLN A 87 -13.98 -11.71 25.69
N MET A 88 -13.65 -12.10 24.44
CA MET A 88 -12.29 -12.48 24.04
C MET A 88 -11.96 -11.96 22.65
N ILE A 89 -10.70 -11.54 22.44
CA ILE A 89 -10.15 -11.15 21.15
C ILE A 89 -9.04 -12.14 20.82
N VAL A 90 -9.13 -12.82 19.69
CA VAL A 90 -8.10 -13.73 19.18
C VAL A 90 -7.36 -13.04 18.05
N LEU A 91 -6.05 -12.88 18.22
CA LEU A 91 -5.14 -12.21 17.31
C LEU A 91 -4.23 -13.27 16.67
N LEU A 92 -4.54 -13.64 15.43
CA LEU A 92 -3.84 -14.69 14.68
C LEU A 92 -2.84 -14.06 13.71
N ASP A 93 -1.56 -14.26 13.92
CA ASP A 93 -0.52 -13.74 13.02
C ASP A 93 -0.10 -14.81 12.01
N GLU A 94 0.16 -14.37 10.75
CA GLU A 94 0.65 -15.18 9.64
C GLU A 94 -0.16 -16.46 9.39
N VAL A 95 -1.52 -16.36 9.42
CA VAL A 95 -2.45 -17.51 9.36
C VAL A 95 -2.29 -18.41 8.15
N GLN A 96 -1.68 -17.93 7.04
CA GLN A 96 -1.44 -18.74 5.84
C GLN A 96 -0.46 -19.90 6.07
N HIS A 97 0.25 -19.93 7.19
CA HIS A 97 1.10 -21.07 7.58
C HIS A 97 0.29 -22.25 8.14
N LEU A 98 -0.99 -22.04 8.50
CA LEU A 98 -1.87 -23.12 8.94
C LEU A 98 -2.62 -23.75 7.76
N ALA A 99 -2.63 -25.07 7.70
CA ALA A 99 -3.41 -25.79 6.71
C ALA A 99 -4.90 -25.56 6.91
N ASP A 100 -5.64 -25.34 5.82
CA ASP A 100 -7.09 -25.09 5.81
C ASP A 100 -7.57 -24.05 6.85
N TRP A 101 -6.74 -23.02 7.10
CA TRP A 101 -7.03 -21.99 8.11
C TRP A 101 -8.41 -21.34 7.92
N ALA A 102 -8.83 -21.10 6.69
CA ALA A 102 -10.08 -20.40 6.38
C ALA A 102 -11.31 -21.28 6.68
N GLY A 103 -11.28 -22.58 6.32
CA GLY A 103 -12.33 -23.55 6.65
C GLY A 103 -12.46 -23.76 8.16
N ARG A 104 -11.31 -23.88 8.83
CA ARG A 104 -11.23 -24.04 10.29
C ARG A 104 -11.75 -22.79 11.02
N LEU A 105 -11.35 -21.60 10.58
CA LEU A 105 -11.80 -20.33 11.17
C LEU A 105 -13.30 -20.10 10.97
N LYS A 106 -13.84 -20.47 9.80
CA LYS A 106 -15.29 -20.49 9.55
C LYS A 106 -16.04 -21.36 10.56
N ALA A 107 -15.54 -22.58 10.80
CA ALA A 107 -16.17 -23.51 11.74
C ALA A 107 -16.21 -22.93 13.16
N GLU A 108 -15.13 -22.28 13.60
CA GLU A 108 -15.09 -21.61 14.90
C GLU A 108 -16.04 -20.41 14.97
N TRP A 109 -16.07 -19.56 13.94
CA TRP A 109 -16.99 -18.41 13.90
C TRP A 109 -18.47 -18.85 13.94
N ASP A 110 -18.85 -19.91 13.19
CA ASP A 110 -20.19 -20.49 13.23
C ASP A 110 -20.51 -21.09 14.62
N ARG A 111 -19.50 -21.64 15.32
CA ARG A 111 -19.63 -22.13 16.71
C ARG A 111 -19.88 -20.99 17.69
N PHE A 112 -19.14 -19.87 17.58
CA PHE A 112 -19.32 -18.69 18.44
C PHE A 112 -20.73 -18.14 18.32
N ARG A 113 -21.25 -18.00 17.11
CA ARG A 113 -22.62 -17.57 16.87
C ARG A 113 -23.65 -18.49 17.52
N ARG A 114 -23.52 -19.81 17.33
CA ARG A 114 -24.47 -20.80 17.91
C ARG A 114 -24.44 -20.80 19.41
N LYS A 115 -23.28 -20.70 20.04
CA LYS A 115 -23.11 -20.70 21.49
C LYS A 115 -23.23 -19.31 22.12
N LYS A 116 -23.45 -18.28 21.33
CA LYS A 116 -23.50 -16.86 21.77
C LYS A 116 -22.23 -16.42 22.52
N LEU A 117 -21.06 -16.95 22.14
CA LEU A 117 -19.80 -16.60 22.73
C LEU A 117 -19.31 -15.27 22.12
N ARG A 118 -18.84 -14.37 22.96
CA ARG A 118 -18.37 -13.06 22.56
C ARG A 118 -16.86 -13.11 22.21
N VAL A 119 -16.55 -13.61 21.03
CA VAL A 119 -15.18 -13.74 20.52
C VAL A 119 -15.03 -12.92 19.25
N HIS A 120 -14.10 -11.98 19.23
CA HIS A 120 -13.62 -11.30 18.02
C HIS A 120 -12.38 -12.00 17.48
N VAL A 121 -12.15 -11.90 16.19
CA VAL A 121 -10.96 -12.46 15.55
C VAL A 121 -10.36 -11.44 14.61
N VAL A 122 -9.05 -11.17 14.78
CA VAL A 122 -8.19 -10.46 13.82
C VAL A 122 -7.15 -11.45 13.31
N ALA A 123 -7.06 -11.64 12.02
CA ALA A 123 -6.10 -12.54 11.41
C ALA A 123 -5.23 -11.80 10.41
N THR A 124 -3.90 -11.99 10.47
CA THR A 124 -2.97 -11.36 9.52
C THR A 124 -2.33 -12.36 8.58
N GLY A 125 -1.82 -11.83 7.45
CA GLY A 125 -0.93 -12.56 6.56
C GLY A 125 -0.10 -11.61 5.72
N SER A 126 1.15 -11.99 5.47
CA SER A 126 2.12 -11.17 4.71
C SER A 126 1.78 -11.05 3.23
N SER A 127 0.94 -11.93 2.70
CA SER A 127 0.63 -12.01 1.28
C SER A 127 -0.86 -11.90 1.03
N ALA A 128 -1.27 -10.80 0.40
CA ALA A 128 -2.64 -10.58 -0.05
C ALA A 128 -3.19 -11.76 -0.88
N LEU A 129 -2.34 -12.42 -1.65
CA LEU A 129 -2.68 -13.55 -2.53
C LEU A 129 -3.15 -14.78 -1.76
N LYS A 130 -2.41 -15.23 -0.74
CA LYS A 130 -2.80 -16.42 0.04
C LYS A 130 -4.04 -16.18 0.87
N LEU A 131 -4.15 -15.02 1.50
CA LEU A 131 -5.35 -14.66 2.24
C LEU A 131 -6.56 -14.53 1.31
N ALA A 132 -6.37 -13.97 0.11
CA ALA A 132 -7.44 -13.82 -0.87
C ALA A 132 -7.97 -15.17 -1.36
N SER A 133 -7.10 -16.10 -1.74
CA SER A 133 -7.52 -17.41 -2.27
C SER A 133 -8.23 -18.28 -1.23
N GLY A 134 -7.75 -18.30 0.02
CA GLY A 134 -8.38 -19.09 1.09
C GLY A 134 -9.64 -18.47 1.67
N SER A 135 -9.75 -17.14 1.72
CA SER A 135 -10.87 -16.45 2.37
C SER A 135 -12.12 -16.30 1.49
N THR A 136 -11.96 -16.32 0.16
CA THR A 136 -13.05 -15.98 -0.76
C THR A 136 -14.16 -17.01 -0.79
N GLU A 137 -13.83 -18.29 -0.69
CA GLU A 137 -14.83 -19.37 -0.74
C GLU A 137 -15.35 -19.75 0.64
N SER A 138 -14.46 -19.92 1.62
CA SER A 138 -14.85 -20.46 2.94
C SER A 138 -15.41 -19.40 3.87
N LEU A 139 -14.92 -18.16 3.85
CA LEU A 139 -15.31 -17.10 4.79
C LEU A 139 -16.32 -16.10 4.22
N ALA A 140 -16.93 -16.37 3.05
CA ALA A 140 -17.88 -15.45 2.43
C ALA A 140 -18.98 -14.98 3.40
N GLY A 141 -19.15 -13.66 3.54
CA GLY A 141 -20.12 -13.02 4.43
C GLY A 141 -19.72 -12.97 5.92
N ARG A 142 -18.56 -13.52 6.31
CA ARG A 142 -18.10 -13.61 7.72
C ARG A 142 -16.88 -12.74 8.03
N PHE A 143 -16.28 -12.13 7.03
CA PHE A 143 -15.06 -11.35 7.20
C PHE A 143 -15.13 -9.97 6.54
N GLU A 144 -14.26 -9.10 6.97
CA GLU A 144 -13.91 -7.84 6.34
C GLU A 144 -12.40 -7.81 6.10
N ARG A 145 -11.99 -7.24 4.97
CA ARG A 145 -10.58 -7.11 4.65
C ARG A 145 -10.10 -5.71 4.90
N LEU A 146 -9.03 -5.61 5.68
CA LEU A 146 -8.25 -4.39 5.88
C LEU A 146 -6.89 -4.56 5.23
N THR A 147 -6.35 -3.50 4.67
CA THR A 147 -4.98 -3.48 4.17
C THR A 147 -4.20 -2.43 4.95
N LEU A 148 -3.24 -2.89 5.77
CA LEU A 148 -2.23 -2.03 6.33
C LEU A 148 -1.24 -1.70 5.21
N ALA A 149 -1.38 -0.50 4.63
CA ALA A 149 -0.59 -0.02 3.50
C ALA A 149 0.77 0.52 3.95
N HIS A 150 1.56 1.04 3.02
CA HIS A 150 2.74 1.83 3.37
C HIS A 150 2.32 3.06 4.18
N TRP A 151 3.18 3.46 5.11
CA TRP A 151 2.90 4.57 6.00
C TRP A 151 2.87 5.90 5.24
N SER A 152 2.06 6.83 5.73
CA SER A 152 2.02 8.22 5.26
C SER A 152 3.06 9.08 5.98
N ALA A 153 3.34 10.28 5.47
CA ALA A 153 4.16 11.25 6.19
C ALA A 153 3.55 11.62 7.54
N SER A 154 2.22 11.78 7.62
CA SER A 154 1.52 12.04 8.89
C SER A 154 1.65 10.89 9.88
N ALA A 155 1.70 9.64 9.43
CA ALA A 155 1.96 8.49 10.29
C ALA A 155 3.38 8.53 10.88
N LEU A 156 4.38 8.97 10.10
CA LEU A 156 5.74 9.17 10.60
C LEU A 156 5.82 10.28 11.66
N VAL A 157 5.10 11.40 11.45
CA VAL A 157 4.97 12.47 12.46
C VAL A 157 4.36 11.91 13.74
N ARG A 158 3.23 11.22 13.65
CA ARG A 158 2.49 10.72 14.82
C ARG A 158 3.25 9.64 15.61
N SER A 159 3.98 8.76 14.93
CA SER A 159 4.58 7.57 15.57
C SER A 159 6.07 7.73 15.88
N PHE A 160 6.79 8.57 15.13
CA PHE A 160 8.23 8.76 15.32
C PHE A 160 8.61 10.19 15.75
N GLY A 161 7.65 11.10 15.82
CA GLY A 161 7.89 12.49 16.26
C GLY A 161 8.71 13.31 15.27
N LEU A 162 8.75 12.94 13.98
CA LEU A 162 9.43 13.72 12.95
C LEU A 162 8.71 15.06 12.75
N ALA A 163 9.46 16.12 12.42
CA ALA A 163 8.84 17.36 11.96
C ALA A 163 8.06 17.11 10.65
N PRO A 164 6.93 17.81 10.39
CA PRO A 164 6.11 17.58 9.20
C PRO A 164 6.89 17.64 7.88
N GLU A 165 7.72 18.66 7.69
CA GLU A 165 8.54 18.84 6.48
C GLU A 165 9.60 17.73 6.36
N GLU A 166 10.21 17.33 7.49
CA GLU A 166 11.18 16.24 7.54
C GLU A 166 10.50 14.92 7.15
N ALA A 167 9.31 14.64 7.68
CA ALA A 167 8.56 13.43 7.37
C ALA A 167 8.18 13.35 5.88
N ALA A 168 7.71 14.46 5.30
CA ALA A 168 7.39 14.53 3.87
C ALA A 168 8.62 14.31 3.00
N LEU A 169 9.75 14.95 3.33
CA LEU A 169 11.01 14.75 2.62
C LEU A 169 11.54 13.32 2.78
N HIS A 170 11.42 12.75 3.97
CA HIS A 170 11.79 11.36 4.25
C HIS A 170 11.00 10.38 3.35
N VAL A 171 9.67 10.59 3.21
CA VAL A 171 8.84 9.76 2.31
C VAL A 171 9.32 9.87 0.86
N VAL A 172 9.68 11.06 0.39
CA VAL A 172 10.21 11.25 -0.96
C VAL A 172 11.56 10.57 -1.16
N GLN A 173 12.48 10.69 -0.21
CA GLN A 173 13.85 10.22 -0.37
C GLN A 173 14.08 8.77 0.04
N MET A 174 13.43 8.33 1.13
CA MET A 174 13.70 7.06 1.81
C MET A 174 12.46 6.18 1.96
N GLY A 175 11.28 6.67 1.53
CA GLY A 175 10.02 5.96 1.71
C GLY A 175 9.55 5.96 3.17
N ALA A 176 8.62 5.07 3.50
CA ALA A 176 7.97 5.07 4.81
C ALA A 176 7.83 3.65 5.40
N TYR A 177 8.88 2.84 5.32
CA TYR A 177 8.95 1.58 6.07
C TYR A 177 9.32 1.87 7.54
N PRO A 178 8.46 1.56 8.53
CA PRO A 178 8.69 1.95 9.92
C PRO A 178 10.00 1.42 10.49
N GLY A 179 10.37 0.16 10.18
CA GLY A 179 11.63 -0.43 10.65
C GLY A 179 12.90 0.21 10.09
N SER A 180 12.78 1.03 9.03
CA SER A 180 13.94 1.72 8.43
C SER A 180 14.15 3.14 8.95
N VAL A 181 13.16 3.74 9.64
CA VAL A 181 13.21 5.14 10.09
C VAL A 181 14.39 5.40 11.03
N GLY A 182 14.67 4.47 11.94
CA GLY A 182 15.81 4.57 12.86
C GLY A 182 17.19 4.38 12.20
N LEU A 183 17.23 4.03 10.91
CA LEU A 183 18.47 3.85 10.13
C LEU A 183 18.75 5.00 9.18
N ARG A 184 17.93 6.05 9.16
CA ARG A 184 17.99 7.15 8.18
C ARG A 184 19.33 7.89 8.17
N ASP A 185 20.03 7.92 9.30
CA ASP A 185 21.31 8.59 9.44
C ASP A 185 22.51 7.72 9.03
N ASP A 186 22.26 6.47 8.62
CA ASP A 186 23.26 5.51 8.11
C ASP A 186 22.77 4.94 6.76
N PRO A 187 22.97 5.65 5.65
CA PRO A 187 22.45 5.26 4.34
C PRO A 187 22.88 3.88 3.86
N PRO A 188 24.14 3.40 4.06
CA PRO A 188 24.51 2.04 3.69
C PRO A 188 23.74 0.96 4.44
N ARG A 189 23.57 1.14 5.74
CA ARG A 189 22.82 0.20 6.60
C ARG A 189 21.34 0.23 6.29
N TRP A 190 20.77 1.42 6.06
CA TRP A 190 19.40 1.60 5.63
C TRP A 190 19.13 0.88 4.29
N ALA A 191 20.00 1.07 3.29
CA ALA A 191 19.86 0.45 1.99
C ALA A 191 19.98 -1.10 2.06
N ALA A 192 20.90 -1.62 2.89
CA ALA A 192 21.01 -3.05 3.15
C ALA A 192 19.71 -3.60 3.78
N TYR A 193 19.15 -2.91 4.78
CA TYR A 193 17.90 -3.30 5.41
C TYR A 193 16.73 -3.36 4.39
N ILE A 194 16.54 -2.32 3.56
CA ILE A 194 15.48 -2.31 2.54
C ILE A 194 15.66 -3.47 1.56
N ARG A 195 16.88 -3.72 1.11
CA ARG A 195 17.18 -4.78 0.15
C ARG A 195 16.95 -6.16 0.75
N ASP A 196 17.57 -6.43 1.90
CA ASP A 196 17.69 -7.77 2.47
C ASP A 196 16.45 -8.17 3.30
N ALA A 197 15.81 -7.23 3.99
CA ALA A 197 14.64 -7.50 4.82
C ALA A 197 13.29 -7.30 4.09
N ILE A 198 13.25 -6.54 2.98
CA ILE A 198 12.01 -6.18 2.29
C ILE A 198 11.99 -6.71 0.86
N VAL A 199 12.88 -6.22 -0.01
CA VAL A 199 12.83 -6.52 -1.45
C VAL A 199 13.10 -8.00 -1.73
N GLU A 200 14.20 -8.54 -1.23
CA GLU A 200 14.58 -9.92 -1.47
C GLU A 200 13.57 -10.93 -0.92
N PRO A 201 13.05 -10.80 0.33
CA PRO A 201 12.00 -11.69 0.81
C PRO A 201 10.67 -11.54 0.06
N ALA A 202 10.27 -10.32 -0.32
CA ALA A 202 9.03 -10.10 -1.06
C ALA A 202 9.07 -10.78 -2.45
N ILE A 203 10.18 -10.63 -3.18
CA ILE A 203 10.32 -11.23 -4.52
C ILE A 203 10.70 -12.71 -4.42
N GLY A 204 11.74 -13.03 -3.64
CA GLY A 204 12.35 -14.36 -3.60
C GLY A 204 11.60 -15.39 -2.76
N ARG A 205 10.75 -14.96 -1.83
CA ARG A 205 9.98 -15.85 -0.96
C ARG A 205 8.49 -15.73 -1.19
N ASP A 206 7.92 -14.52 -1.04
CA ASP A 206 6.46 -14.38 -1.02
C ASP A 206 5.85 -14.58 -2.41
N ILE A 207 6.32 -13.86 -3.43
CA ILE A 207 5.81 -14.02 -4.80
C ILE A 207 6.11 -15.44 -5.32
N MET A 208 7.30 -15.96 -5.07
CA MET A 208 7.70 -17.29 -5.53
C MET A 208 6.91 -18.43 -4.86
N ALA A 209 6.52 -18.26 -3.60
CA ALA A 209 5.69 -19.25 -2.89
C ALA A 209 4.22 -19.23 -3.34
N LEU A 210 3.73 -18.13 -3.91
CA LEU A 210 2.33 -17.90 -4.24
C LEU A 210 1.98 -18.17 -5.69
N ALA A 211 2.90 -17.87 -6.58
CA ALA A 211 2.73 -18.04 -8.01
C ALA A 211 3.80 -18.98 -8.58
N ARG A 212 3.43 -19.79 -9.55
CA ARG A 212 4.42 -20.55 -10.33
C ARG A 212 5.19 -19.58 -11.23
N VAL A 213 6.16 -18.88 -10.66
CA VAL A 213 7.06 -18.02 -11.41
C VAL A 213 8.07 -18.87 -12.17
N ARG A 214 7.90 -18.98 -13.48
CA ARG A 214 8.78 -19.79 -14.33
C ARG A 214 10.15 -19.19 -14.55
N ARG A 215 10.27 -17.86 -14.46
CA ARG A 215 11.49 -17.07 -14.77
C ARG A 215 11.76 -16.06 -13.66
N PRO A 216 12.34 -16.46 -12.52
CA PRO A 216 12.59 -15.58 -11.38
C PRO A 216 13.51 -14.40 -11.71
N ALA A 217 14.54 -14.61 -12.54
CA ALA A 217 15.44 -13.56 -12.99
C ALA A 217 14.70 -12.47 -13.80
N LEU A 218 13.75 -12.87 -14.63
CA LEU A 218 12.93 -11.91 -15.38
C LEU A 218 12.01 -11.08 -14.44
N LEU A 219 11.41 -11.70 -13.44
CA LEU A 219 10.62 -10.97 -12.44
C LEU A 219 11.45 -9.91 -11.72
N ARG A 220 12.69 -10.25 -11.32
CA ARG A 220 13.62 -9.30 -10.69
C ARG A 220 13.99 -8.15 -11.63
N GLN A 221 14.23 -8.44 -12.92
CA GLN A 221 14.52 -7.40 -13.91
C GLN A 221 13.31 -6.49 -14.15
N VAL A 222 12.09 -7.04 -14.24
CA VAL A 222 10.86 -6.23 -14.36
C VAL A 222 10.69 -5.31 -13.15
N PHE A 223 10.93 -5.81 -11.94
CA PHE A 223 10.92 -4.99 -10.73
C PHE A 223 11.99 -3.89 -10.78
N ALA A 224 13.24 -4.23 -11.10
CA ALA A 224 14.34 -3.28 -11.12
C ALA A 224 14.09 -2.13 -12.12
N ILE A 225 13.63 -2.44 -13.33
CA ILE A 225 13.31 -1.42 -14.34
C ILE A 225 12.15 -0.53 -13.88
N ALA A 226 11.10 -1.14 -13.31
CA ALA A 226 9.96 -0.38 -12.82
C ALA A 226 10.34 0.55 -11.64
N ALA A 227 11.17 0.07 -10.71
CA ALA A 227 11.64 0.85 -9.56
C ALA A 227 12.64 1.96 -9.95
N ALA A 228 13.44 1.74 -11.01
CA ALA A 228 14.36 2.75 -11.56
C ALA A 228 13.66 3.80 -12.44
N SER A 229 12.37 3.66 -12.71
CA SER A 229 11.60 4.56 -13.59
C SER A 229 10.34 5.07 -12.86
N PRO A 230 10.48 5.76 -11.70
CA PRO A 230 9.35 6.20 -10.89
C PRO A 230 8.44 7.16 -11.67
N ALA A 231 7.13 6.92 -11.59
CA ALA A 231 6.07 7.71 -12.22
C ALA A 231 6.13 7.80 -13.76
N GLN A 232 6.88 6.92 -14.45
CA GLN A 232 6.99 6.95 -15.90
C GLN A 232 5.92 6.10 -16.60
N ILE A 233 5.42 6.60 -17.73
CA ILE A 233 4.53 5.85 -18.61
C ILE A 233 5.39 4.95 -19.51
N ILE A 234 5.34 3.63 -19.29
CA ILE A 234 6.18 2.66 -19.99
C ILE A 234 5.31 1.60 -20.64
N SER A 235 5.37 1.47 -21.96
CA SER A 235 4.69 0.37 -22.66
C SER A 235 5.36 -0.97 -22.35
N LEU A 236 4.60 -2.05 -22.39
CA LEU A 236 5.14 -3.40 -22.20
C LEU A 236 6.23 -3.75 -23.21
N GLN A 237 6.13 -3.22 -24.45
CA GLN A 237 7.14 -3.38 -25.49
C GLN A 237 8.44 -2.63 -25.12
N LYS A 238 8.34 -1.39 -24.62
CA LYS A 238 9.52 -0.62 -24.17
C LYS A 238 10.18 -1.32 -22.98
N LEU A 239 9.39 -1.83 -22.03
CA LEU A 239 9.89 -2.59 -20.89
C LEU A 239 10.57 -3.88 -21.36
N GLN A 240 9.94 -4.63 -22.29
CA GLN A 240 10.52 -5.83 -22.89
C GLN A 240 11.86 -5.56 -23.58
N GLY A 241 11.98 -4.40 -24.26
CA GLY A 241 13.23 -4.00 -24.94
C GLY A 241 14.41 -3.72 -24.00
N GLN A 242 14.14 -3.45 -22.73
CA GLN A 242 15.17 -3.22 -21.69
C GLN A 242 15.57 -4.50 -20.95
N LEU A 243 14.85 -5.62 -21.14
CA LEU A 243 15.12 -6.88 -20.48
C LEU A 243 16.23 -7.64 -21.21
N GLN A 244 17.16 -8.21 -20.47
CA GLN A 244 18.22 -9.07 -21.02
C GLN A 244 17.63 -10.34 -21.65
N ASP A 245 16.61 -10.88 -21.03
CA ASP A 245 15.87 -12.05 -21.50
C ASP A 245 14.44 -11.61 -21.87
N ARG A 246 14.18 -11.45 -23.16
CA ARG A 246 12.90 -10.99 -23.70
C ARG A 246 11.80 -12.02 -23.39
N GLY A 247 11.04 -11.77 -22.31
CA GLY A 247 9.82 -12.53 -22.02
C GLY A 247 8.67 -12.20 -22.96
N ALA A 248 7.64 -13.05 -23.02
CA ALA A 248 6.39 -12.69 -23.67
C ALA A 248 5.71 -11.50 -22.95
N LEU A 249 5.01 -10.64 -23.69
CA LEU A 249 4.33 -9.46 -23.12
C LEU A 249 3.33 -9.85 -22.03
N GLU A 250 2.63 -10.99 -22.21
CA GLU A 250 1.70 -11.53 -21.21
C GLU A 250 2.41 -11.93 -19.92
N THR A 251 3.65 -12.45 -20.02
CA THR A 251 4.47 -12.79 -18.84
C THR A 251 4.88 -11.52 -18.08
N ILE A 252 5.29 -10.49 -18.81
CA ILE A 252 5.66 -9.19 -18.20
C ILE A 252 4.43 -8.55 -17.52
N ALA A 253 3.27 -8.55 -18.21
CA ALA A 253 2.03 -8.05 -17.64
C ALA A 253 1.59 -8.86 -16.41
N HIS A 254 1.79 -10.17 -16.42
CA HIS A 254 1.54 -11.02 -15.25
C HIS A 254 2.48 -10.68 -14.09
N TYR A 255 3.77 -10.47 -14.36
CA TYR A 255 4.74 -10.10 -13.33
C TYR A 255 4.47 -8.73 -12.72
N LEU A 256 4.04 -7.75 -13.52
CA LEU A 256 3.59 -6.46 -12.97
C LEU A 256 2.40 -6.62 -12.03
N ARG A 257 1.43 -7.52 -12.34
CA ARG A 257 0.33 -7.81 -11.40
C ARG A 257 0.82 -8.47 -10.11
N LEU A 258 1.77 -9.42 -10.19
CA LEU A 258 2.35 -10.04 -8.99
C LEU A 258 3.08 -9.01 -8.11
N LEU A 259 3.79 -8.05 -8.74
CA LEU A 259 4.46 -6.96 -8.02
C LEU A 259 3.45 -6.00 -7.36
N GLU A 260 2.31 -5.74 -8.01
CA GLU A 260 1.23 -4.94 -7.42
C GLU A 260 0.58 -5.66 -6.24
N GLU A 261 0.30 -6.95 -6.38
CA GLU A 261 -0.26 -7.77 -5.31
C GLU A 261 0.69 -7.95 -4.12
N ALA A 262 2.01 -7.87 -4.38
CA ALA A 262 3.05 -7.82 -3.34
C ALA A 262 3.29 -6.41 -2.78
N TYR A 263 2.54 -5.40 -3.22
CA TYR A 263 2.67 -4.01 -2.82
C TYR A 263 4.06 -3.38 -3.12
N LEU A 264 4.71 -3.82 -4.19
CA LEU A 264 6.00 -3.28 -4.62
C LEU A 264 5.84 -2.21 -5.70
N VAL A 265 5.15 -2.53 -6.80
CA VAL A 265 4.95 -1.63 -7.94
C VAL A 265 3.52 -1.74 -8.43
N ALA A 266 2.84 -0.61 -8.65
CA ALA A 266 1.51 -0.59 -9.26
C ALA A 266 1.57 -0.04 -10.70
N PRO A 267 0.98 -0.76 -11.68
CA PRO A 267 0.81 -0.28 -13.05
C PRO A 267 -0.47 0.55 -13.16
N LEU A 268 -0.38 1.87 -12.98
CA LEU A 268 -1.55 2.75 -13.05
C LEU A 268 -2.15 2.80 -14.46
N PRO A 269 -3.46 2.66 -14.58
CA PRO A 269 -4.14 2.72 -15.88
C PRO A 269 -4.26 4.17 -16.36
N LYS A 270 -4.35 4.35 -17.67
CA LYS A 270 -4.80 5.61 -18.26
C LYS A 270 -6.27 5.84 -17.92
N HIS A 271 -6.62 7.06 -17.46
CA HIS A 271 -8.01 7.47 -17.33
C HIS A 271 -8.64 7.57 -18.72
N ALA A 272 -9.75 6.89 -18.93
CA ALA A 272 -10.53 6.97 -20.17
C ALA A 272 -12.01 6.72 -19.87
N VAL A 273 -12.88 7.48 -20.53
CA VAL A 273 -14.34 7.34 -20.42
C VAL A 273 -14.79 5.96 -20.95
N ARG A 274 -14.11 5.45 -22.01
CA ARG A 274 -14.42 4.13 -22.60
C ARG A 274 -13.49 3.05 -22.06
N PRO A 275 -14.01 1.95 -21.48
CA PRO A 275 -13.19 0.88 -20.90
C PRO A 275 -12.18 0.21 -21.87
N THR A 276 -12.52 0.12 -23.16
CA THR A 276 -11.67 -0.45 -24.20
C THR A 276 -10.38 0.36 -24.41
N ARG A 277 -10.44 1.69 -24.37
CA ARG A 277 -9.27 2.57 -24.51
C ARG A 277 -8.37 2.54 -23.26
N ARG A 278 -8.94 2.24 -22.11
CA ARG A 278 -8.22 2.11 -20.84
C ARG A 278 -7.25 0.91 -20.86
N ARG A 279 -7.66 -0.22 -21.45
CA ARG A 279 -6.87 -1.48 -21.46
C ARG A 279 -5.73 -1.49 -22.48
N ALA A 280 -5.81 -0.69 -23.52
CA ALA A 280 -4.81 -0.64 -24.59
C ALA A 280 -3.68 0.36 -24.35
N ALA A 281 -3.84 1.27 -23.36
CA ALA A 281 -2.84 2.30 -23.08
C ALA A 281 -1.69 1.75 -22.22
N PRO A 282 -0.44 2.24 -22.42
CA PRO A 282 0.68 1.87 -21.56
C PRO A 282 0.41 2.31 -20.12
N PRO A 283 0.80 1.50 -19.11
CA PRO A 283 0.66 1.90 -17.71
C PRO A 283 1.68 2.97 -17.30
N LYS A 284 1.33 3.82 -16.32
CA LYS A 284 2.29 4.61 -15.55
C LYS A 284 2.75 3.72 -14.38
N LEU A 285 4.05 3.42 -14.32
CA LEU A 285 4.60 2.54 -13.28
C LEU A 285 4.94 3.35 -12.04
N ILE A 286 4.39 2.94 -10.90
CA ILE A 286 4.68 3.59 -9.62
C ILE A 286 5.21 2.56 -8.60
N PRO A 287 6.46 2.65 -8.17
CA PRO A 287 6.89 2.05 -6.91
C PRO A 287 6.03 2.56 -5.75
N LEU A 288 5.48 1.64 -4.95
CA LEU A 288 4.52 2.00 -3.89
C LEU A 288 5.18 2.58 -2.63
N SER A 289 6.50 2.63 -2.60
CA SER A 289 7.34 3.35 -1.64
C SER A 289 8.62 3.77 -2.34
N ASN A 290 9.04 5.02 -2.16
CA ASN A 290 10.29 5.52 -2.76
C ASN A 290 11.55 4.82 -2.21
N ALA A 291 11.47 4.14 -1.06
CA ALA A 291 12.53 3.24 -0.60
C ALA A 291 12.96 2.22 -1.68
N LEU A 292 12.00 1.76 -2.49
CA LEU A 292 12.24 0.80 -3.57
C LEU A 292 13.01 1.44 -4.73
N CYS A 293 12.78 2.73 -5.00
CA CYS A 293 13.56 3.51 -5.98
C CYS A 293 15.00 3.66 -5.50
N THR A 294 15.17 4.11 -4.25
CA THR A 294 16.48 4.43 -3.65
C THR A 294 17.45 3.25 -3.67
N VAL A 295 16.98 2.03 -3.43
CA VAL A 295 17.85 0.84 -3.38
C VAL A 295 18.18 0.26 -4.75
N VAL A 296 17.43 0.66 -5.79
CA VAL A 296 17.62 0.18 -7.17
C VAL A 296 18.37 1.21 -8.01
N ASP A 297 18.20 2.51 -7.73
CA ASP A 297 18.84 3.56 -8.50
C ASP A 297 20.34 3.66 -8.16
N PRO A 298 21.24 3.42 -9.14
CA PRO A 298 22.68 3.47 -8.90
C PRO A 298 23.18 4.88 -8.56
N GLN A 299 22.43 5.93 -8.89
CA GLN A 299 22.76 7.32 -8.54
C GLN A 299 22.29 7.68 -7.11
N GLY A 300 21.54 6.80 -6.45
CA GLY A 300 21.01 7.02 -5.12
C GLY A 300 19.93 8.12 -5.05
N VAL A 301 19.75 8.69 -3.86
CA VAL A 301 18.75 9.74 -3.61
C VAL A 301 19.08 11.02 -4.37
N PRO A 302 18.13 11.58 -5.16
CA PRO A 302 18.37 12.82 -5.91
C PRO A 302 18.49 14.02 -4.97
N ASP A 303 19.48 14.87 -5.25
CA ASP A 303 19.61 16.16 -4.58
C ASP A 303 18.64 17.17 -5.22
N PRO A 304 17.73 17.81 -4.45
CA PRO A 304 16.72 18.71 -5.00
C PRO A 304 17.31 19.94 -5.71
N LYS A 305 18.53 20.37 -5.35
CA LYS A 305 19.20 21.53 -5.96
C LYS A 305 20.06 21.18 -7.17
N ARG A 306 20.73 20.02 -7.12
CA ARG A 306 21.65 19.59 -8.17
C ARG A 306 20.95 18.79 -9.26
N GLU A 307 19.89 18.05 -8.90
CA GLU A 307 19.14 17.15 -9.77
C GLU A 307 17.63 17.41 -9.71
N PRO A 308 17.18 18.66 -9.93
CA PRO A 308 15.79 19.07 -9.68
C PRO A 308 14.77 18.32 -10.54
N GLU A 309 15.13 17.87 -11.72
CA GLU A 309 14.27 17.09 -12.61
C GLU A 309 14.05 15.68 -12.08
N ARG A 310 15.13 15.02 -11.67
CA ARG A 310 15.08 13.69 -11.08
C ARG A 310 14.34 13.71 -9.74
N PHE A 311 14.60 14.74 -8.91
CA PHE A 311 13.85 14.96 -7.66
C PHE A 311 12.36 15.17 -7.93
N GLY A 312 12.00 15.90 -8.98
CA GLY A 312 10.61 16.11 -9.39
C GLY A 312 9.87 14.78 -9.67
N HIS A 313 10.48 13.85 -10.38
CA HIS A 313 9.91 12.52 -10.61
C HIS A 313 9.73 11.70 -9.30
N TRP A 314 10.62 11.89 -8.34
CA TRP A 314 10.49 11.23 -7.04
C TRP A 314 9.36 11.81 -6.19
N VAL A 315 9.17 13.14 -6.23
CA VAL A 315 8.00 13.79 -5.61
C VAL A 315 6.72 13.33 -6.28
N GLU A 316 6.68 13.30 -7.62
CA GLU A 316 5.53 12.80 -8.38
C GLU A 316 5.20 11.36 -7.97
N ASN A 317 6.20 10.47 -7.93
CA ASN A 317 5.98 9.09 -7.50
C ASN A 317 5.47 8.99 -6.05
N ALA A 318 6.04 9.77 -5.14
CA ALA A 318 5.61 9.78 -3.73
C ALA A 318 4.14 10.22 -3.59
N CYS A 319 3.72 11.25 -4.34
CA CYS A 319 2.32 11.72 -4.34
C CYS A 319 1.36 10.67 -4.93
N LEU A 320 1.73 10.02 -6.05
CA LEU A 320 0.97 8.93 -6.66
C LEU A 320 0.86 7.71 -5.73
N ALA A 321 1.99 7.31 -5.14
CA ALA A 321 2.04 6.21 -4.18
C ALA A 321 1.23 6.50 -2.92
N PHE A 322 1.29 7.73 -2.40
CA PHE A 322 0.47 8.16 -1.27
C PHE A 322 -1.02 8.06 -1.59
N ALA A 323 -1.47 8.60 -2.72
CA ALA A 323 -2.87 8.51 -3.14
C ALA A 323 -3.32 7.04 -3.27
N TRP A 324 -2.47 6.18 -3.85
CA TRP A 324 -2.77 4.75 -3.98
C TRP A 324 -2.83 4.05 -2.61
N ASN A 325 -1.88 4.30 -1.72
CA ASN A 325 -1.82 3.74 -0.37
C ASN A 325 -2.98 4.24 0.52
N ALA A 326 -3.46 5.46 0.30
CA ALA A 326 -4.65 6.02 0.95
C ALA A 326 -5.98 5.48 0.38
N GLY A 327 -5.94 4.40 -0.40
CA GLY A 327 -7.13 3.71 -0.89
C GLY A 327 -7.86 4.41 -2.04
N GLN A 328 -7.26 5.45 -2.65
CA GLN A 328 -7.88 6.10 -3.80
C GLN A 328 -7.74 5.23 -5.06
N ARG A 329 -8.69 5.33 -5.97
CA ARG A 329 -8.53 4.88 -7.36
C ARG A 329 -7.65 5.87 -8.09
N VAL A 330 -6.46 5.45 -8.47
CA VAL A 330 -5.46 6.32 -9.11
C VAL A 330 -5.31 5.94 -10.58
N ALA A 331 -5.28 6.96 -11.44
CA ALA A 331 -5.02 6.85 -12.87
C ALA A 331 -4.23 8.08 -13.31
N TYR A 332 -3.69 8.06 -14.53
CA TYR A 332 -3.18 9.26 -15.20
C TYR A 332 -4.05 9.57 -16.42
N TRP A 333 -4.02 10.81 -16.92
CA TRP A 333 -4.67 11.15 -18.17
C TRP A 333 -3.67 11.75 -19.17
N ARG A 334 -3.74 11.30 -20.42
CA ARG A 334 -2.86 11.82 -21.49
C ARG A 334 -3.57 11.79 -22.84
N GLU A 335 -3.66 12.94 -23.49
CA GLU A 335 -4.06 13.11 -24.89
C GLU A 335 -3.11 14.13 -25.51
N GLU A 336 -2.08 13.62 -26.21
CA GLU A 336 -1.00 14.43 -26.77
C GLU A 336 -1.46 15.75 -27.38
N PRO A 337 -0.87 16.90 -27.04
CA PRO A 337 0.29 17.04 -26.13
C PRO A 337 -0.08 17.27 -24.65
N LEU A 338 -1.31 17.01 -24.24
CA LEU A 338 -1.83 17.31 -22.91
C LEU A 338 -1.72 16.09 -21.99
N GLU A 339 -1.35 16.33 -20.73
CA GLU A 339 -1.25 15.31 -19.69
C GLU A 339 -1.77 15.85 -18.35
N VAL A 340 -2.28 14.97 -17.49
CA VAL A 340 -2.53 15.19 -16.07
C VAL A 340 -1.87 14.04 -15.32
N ASP A 341 -1.00 14.38 -14.39
CA ASP A 341 -0.16 13.42 -13.68
C ASP A 341 -0.99 12.42 -12.87
N VAL A 342 -2.02 12.90 -12.17
CA VAL A 342 -2.84 12.12 -11.24
C VAL A 342 -4.32 12.42 -11.43
N VAL A 343 -5.12 11.40 -11.68
CA VAL A 343 -6.58 11.46 -11.64
C VAL A 343 -7.05 10.50 -10.56
N THR A 344 -7.69 11.01 -9.49
CA THR A 344 -8.11 10.20 -8.34
C THR A 344 -9.61 10.23 -8.14
N GLU A 345 -10.15 9.09 -7.64
CA GLU A 345 -11.52 8.97 -7.12
C GLU A 345 -11.50 8.09 -5.87
N GLY A 346 -12.26 8.47 -4.86
CA GLY A 346 -12.36 7.70 -3.62
C GLY A 346 -12.88 8.54 -2.47
N SER A 347 -12.40 8.25 -1.27
CA SER A 347 -12.78 8.98 -0.04
C SER A 347 -12.43 10.47 -0.08
N TRP A 348 -11.41 10.85 -0.86
CA TRP A 348 -11.05 12.26 -1.08
C TRP A 348 -11.99 13.01 -2.04
N GLY A 349 -12.92 12.31 -2.70
CA GLY A 349 -13.69 12.83 -3.82
C GLY A 349 -13.00 12.58 -5.16
N ALA A 350 -13.30 13.40 -6.15
CA ALA A 350 -12.75 13.30 -7.51
C ALA A 350 -11.79 14.48 -7.79
N TRP A 351 -10.52 14.19 -8.03
CA TRP A 351 -9.47 15.19 -8.24
C TRP A 351 -8.67 14.92 -9.50
N ALA A 352 -8.31 15.98 -10.20
CA ALA A 352 -7.28 16.01 -11.22
C ALA A 352 -6.11 16.83 -10.67
N ILE A 353 -4.93 16.23 -10.59
CA ILE A 353 -3.78 16.81 -9.89
C ILE A 353 -2.61 16.87 -10.85
N GLU A 354 -2.01 18.05 -10.97
CA GLU A 354 -0.76 18.29 -11.67
C GLU A 354 0.34 18.54 -10.64
N ILE A 355 1.55 18.00 -10.85
CA ILE A 355 2.65 18.07 -9.90
C ILE A 355 3.83 18.83 -10.52
N LYS A 356 4.27 19.92 -9.88
CA LYS A 356 5.36 20.78 -10.34
C LYS A 356 6.30 21.15 -9.21
N THR A 357 7.51 20.61 -9.23
CA THR A 357 8.55 20.92 -8.22
C THR A 357 9.49 22.05 -8.64
N ARG A 358 9.24 22.64 -9.82
CA ARG A 358 9.97 23.79 -10.36
C ARG A 358 9.00 24.89 -10.77
N SER A 359 9.54 26.05 -11.17
CA SER A 359 8.75 27.14 -11.72
C SER A 359 7.92 26.65 -12.93
N PHE A 360 6.72 27.13 -13.03
CA PHE A 360 5.74 26.75 -14.04
C PHE A 360 5.02 27.99 -14.58
N SER A 361 4.38 27.83 -15.71
CA SER A 361 3.58 28.84 -16.41
C SER A 361 2.15 28.35 -16.65
N ALA A 362 1.27 29.22 -17.11
CA ALA A 362 -0.08 28.83 -17.51
C ALA A 362 -0.09 27.76 -18.62
N ALA A 363 0.97 27.70 -19.45
CA ALA A 363 1.10 26.70 -20.50
C ALA A 363 1.27 25.29 -19.93
N ASP A 364 1.93 25.15 -18.79
CA ASP A 364 2.16 23.86 -18.12
C ASP A 364 0.88 23.31 -17.46
N LEU A 365 -0.10 24.17 -17.19
CA LEU A 365 -1.38 23.79 -16.57
C LEU A 365 -2.49 23.50 -17.60
N ARG A 366 -2.21 23.62 -18.91
CA ARG A 366 -3.23 23.42 -19.97
C ARG A 366 -3.87 22.03 -19.91
N GLY A 367 -3.10 20.99 -19.60
CA GLY A 367 -3.60 19.62 -19.46
C GLY A 367 -4.64 19.53 -18.35
N LEU A 368 -4.30 20.04 -17.17
CA LEU A 368 -5.16 20.06 -15.99
C LEU A 368 -6.48 20.81 -16.26
N LEU A 369 -6.38 22.04 -16.79
CA LEU A 369 -7.56 22.87 -17.05
C LEU A 369 -8.43 22.30 -18.16
N GLU A 370 -7.86 21.77 -19.23
CA GLU A 370 -8.61 21.16 -20.33
C GLU A 370 -9.30 19.86 -19.90
N PHE A 371 -8.61 19.02 -19.12
CA PHE A 371 -9.21 17.80 -18.57
C PHE A 371 -10.42 18.11 -17.69
N THR A 372 -10.27 19.03 -16.74
CA THR A 372 -11.38 19.39 -15.80
C THR A 372 -12.52 20.10 -16.51
N ARG A 373 -12.25 20.88 -17.56
CA ARG A 373 -13.28 21.44 -18.43
C ARG A 373 -14.10 20.34 -19.15
N ARG A 374 -13.43 19.27 -19.64
CA ARG A 374 -14.08 18.14 -20.32
C ARG A 374 -14.81 17.20 -19.36
N VAL A 375 -14.31 17.07 -18.14
CA VAL A 375 -14.84 16.16 -17.12
C VAL A 375 -15.07 16.90 -15.81
N PRO A 376 -16.15 17.72 -15.71
CA PRO A 376 -16.38 18.68 -14.61
C PRO A 376 -16.53 18.07 -13.21
N LYS A 377 -16.66 16.74 -13.11
CA LYS A 377 -16.71 16.08 -11.80
C LYS A 377 -15.38 16.14 -11.05
N TYR A 378 -14.25 16.32 -11.76
CA TYR A 378 -12.94 16.41 -11.15
C TYR A 378 -12.57 17.84 -10.80
N ARG A 379 -12.16 18.06 -9.56
CA ARG A 379 -11.64 19.33 -9.09
C ARG A 379 -10.17 19.46 -9.48
N PRO A 380 -9.71 20.59 -10.07
CA PRO A 380 -8.30 20.79 -10.36
C PRO A 380 -7.51 21.10 -9.09
N LEU A 381 -6.32 20.53 -8.95
CA LEU A 381 -5.36 20.85 -7.91
C LEU A 381 -3.95 20.88 -8.51
N LEU A 382 -3.20 21.92 -8.21
CA LEU A 382 -1.77 21.96 -8.45
C LEU A 382 -1.02 21.61 -7.15
N VAL A 383 -0.17 20.60 -7.20
CA VAL A 383 0.77 20.28 -6.13
C VAL A 383 2.14 20.81 -6.54
N CYS A 384 2.70 21.75 -5.76
CA CYS A 384 3.93 22.42 -6.16
C CYS A 384 4.92 22.63 -5.02
N ASP A 385 6.10 23.16 -5.33
CA ASP A 385 7.04 23.61 -4.31
C ASP A 385 6.40 24.77 -3.50
N PRO A 386 6.63 24.87 -2.19
CA PRO A 386 6.10 25.96 -1.36
C PRO A 386 6.42 27.36 -1.91
N ALA A 387 7.59 27.54 -2.52
CA ALA A 387 7.99 28.81 -3.12
C ALA A 387 7.13 29.22 -4.33
N GLU A 388 6.46 28.27 -4.96
CA GLU A 388 5.64 28.48 -6.18
C GLU A 388 4.14 28.69 -5.87
N LEU A 389 3.70 28.54 -4.63
CA LEU A 389 2.29 28.78 -4.22
C LEU A 389 1.77 30.18 -4.60
N PRO A 390 2.55 31.28 -4.46
CA PRO A 390 2.10 32.59 -4.90
C PRO A 390 1.90 32.68 -6.43
N ALA A 391 2.64 31.89 -7.22
CA ALA A 391 2.46 31.83 -8.67
C ALA A 391 1.15 31.13 -9.05
N ALA A 392 0.82 30.04 -8.36
CA ALA A 392 -0.45 29.33 -8.52
C ALA A 392 -1.65 30.23 -8.22
N THR A 393 -1.60 30.98 -7.12
CA THR A 393 -2.64 31.94 -6.73
C THR A 393 -2.86 32.99 -7.82
N ARG A 394 -1.79 33.53 -8.42
CA ARG A 394 -1.90 34.49 -9.53
C ARG A 394 -2.57 33.89 -10.78
N LEU A 395 -2.43 32.61 -11.00
CA LEU A 395 -3.05 31.87 -12.11
C LEU A 395 -4.49 31.40 -11.79
N GLY A 396 -4.98 31.63 -10.55
CA GLY A 396 -6.33 31.28 -10.15
C GLY A 396 -6.58 29.76 -10.04
N VAL A 397 -5.52 28.97 -9.82
CA VAL A 397 -5.63 27.51 -9.65
C VAL A 397 -5.44 27.17 -8.17
N ALA A 398 -6.31 26.29 -7.64
CA ALA A 398 -6.14 25.76 -6.31
C ALA A 398 -4.81 25.01 -6.21
N ALA A 399 -4.01 25.33 -5.20
CA ALA A 399 -2.69 24.74 -5.04
C ALA A 399 -2.39 24.37 -3.60
N LYS A 400 -1.51 23.36 -3.45
CA LYS A 400 -0.99 22.86 -2.17
C LYS A 400 0.49 22.57 -2.32
N SER A 401 1.28 22.72 -1.26
CA SER A 401 2.66 22.27 -1.29
C SER A 401 2.71 20.75 -1.38
N TRP A 402 3.76 20.17 -2.00
CA TRP A 402 3.90 18.74 -2.05
C TRP A 402 4.11 18.13 -0.65
N GLN A 403 4.69 18.89 0.29
CA GLN A 403 4.81 18.48 1.68
C GLN A 403 3.43 18.33 2.34
N ASP A 404 2.59 19.38 2.26
CA ASP A 404 1.24 19.34 2.83
C ASP A 404 0.36 18.29 2.13
N PHE A 405 0.54 18.10 0.82
CA PHE A 405 -0.18 17.02 0.11
C PHE A 405 0.20 15.65 0.64
N LEU A 406 1.48 15.36 0.91
CA LEU A 406 1.93 14.08 1.48
C LEU A 406 1.51 13.86 2.94
N LEU A 407 1.21 14.94 3.67
CA LEU A 407 0.70 14.90 5.04
C LEU A 407 -0.83 14.68 5.10
N GLU A 408 -1.59 15.38 4.26
CA GLU A 408 -3.04 15.53 4.42
C GLU A 408 -3.87 15.11 3.20
N GLY A 409 -3.23 14.93 2.04
CA GLY A 409 -3.92 14.75 0.76
C GLY A 409 -4.41 16.07 0.16
N PRO A 410 -5.34 16.02 -0.80
CA PRO A 410 -5.93 17.22 -1.38
C PRO A 410 -6.73 17.99 -0.32
N ALA A 411 -6.72 19.32 -0.41
CA ALA A 411 -7.51 20.15 0.50
C ALA A 411 -9.02 19.87 0.36
N GLU A 412 -9.76 20.18 1.42
CA GLU A 412 -11.22 20.15 1.44
C GLU A 412 -11.85 21.16 0.45
#